data_cf23d0eb12d8238004b418e277dc3804
#
_entry.id   cf23d0eb12d8238004b418e277dc3804
#
_cell.length_a   1.000
_cell.length_b   1.000
_cell.length_c   1.000
_cell.angle_alpha   90.00
_cell.angle_beta   90.00
_cell.angle_gamma   90.00
#
_symmetry.space_group_name_H-M   'P 1'
#
loop_
_entity.id
_entity.type
_entity.pdbx_description
1 polymer ?
#
loop_
_entity_poly.entity_id
_entity_poly.type
_entity_poly.pdbx_seq_one_letter_code
_entity_poly.pdbx_strand_id
1 'polypeptide(L)'
;MGLVPRAHAQSMIASGALHCVSAGRLSRYVLASNLQPQNECAEAPQAFQTRPNPAIETEPVFKGSPETPLMTLARRRNKDGTYFLTRALVAAGNRFHDDFEIAQTVRPDGFSHEDWLRCASGAALSGGSEKQQLLIERVAATLRDLGPELSDISLRCCCYLDGLELSEQSLGWSARSGKVVLRIALQRLKRYYESHIGVEN
;
A
#
# COMPACT_ATOMS: atom_id res chain seq x y z
N MET A 1 -3.50 22.42 -14.50
CA MET A 1 -4.02 22.26 -13.11
C MET A 1 -4.03 23.65 -12.49
N GLY A 2 -5.21 24.19 -12.16
CA GLY A 2 -5.34 25.51 -11.53
C GLY A 2 -5.49 25.37 -10.02
N LEU A 3 -4.77 26.20 -9.26
CA LEU A 3 -4.95 26.31 -7.81
C LEU A 3 -6.09 27.27 -7.52
N VAL A 4 -7.07 26.86 -6.72
CA VAL A 4 -8.24 27.65 -6.35
C VAL A 4 -8.18 27.99 -4.86
N PRO A 5 -8.44 29.24 -4.44
CA PRO A 5 -8.51 29.63 -3.04
C PRO A 5 -9.56 28.82 -2.28
N ARG A 6 -9.26 28.43 -1.04
CA ARG A 6 -10.10 27.57 -0.20
C ARG A 6 -11.55 28.09 -0.02
N ALA A 7 -11.72 29.39 0.14
CA ALA A 7 -13.04 30.02 0.27
C ALA A 7 -13.91 29.84 -1.00
N HIS A 8 -13.29 29.92 -2.18
CA HIS A 8 -13.97 29.73 -3.45
C HIS A 8 -14.36 28.27 -3.69
N ALA A 9 -13.49 27.35 -3.34
CA ALA A 9 -13.78 25.91 -3.40
C ALA A 9 -14.95 25.51 -2.47
N GLN A 10 -15.03 26.07 -1.27
CA GLN A 10 -16.14 25.84 -0.33
C GLN A 10 -17.48 26.34 -0.88
N SER A 11 -17.51 27.52 -1.51
CA SER A 11 -18.72 28.05 -2.15
C SER A 11 -19.20 27.15 -3.29
N MET A 12 -18.28 26.63 -4.10
CA MET A 12 -18.61 25.75 -5.23
C MET A 12 -19.02 24.33 -4.77
N ILE A 13 -18.60 23.87 -3.59
CA ILE A 13 -19.08 22.64 -2.97
C ILE A 13 -20.50 22.84 -2.46
N ALA A 14 -20.77 23.98 -1.79
CA ALA A 14 -22.09 24.30 -1.27
C ALA A 14 -23.15 24.47 -2.40
N SER A 15 -22.74 24.92 -3.58
CA SER A 15 -23.58 24.98 -4.78
C SER A 15 -23.70 23.66 -5.55
N GLY A 16 -23.03 22.59 -5.13
CA GLY A 16 -23.04 21.29 -5.79
C GLY A 16 -22.22 21.21 -7.09
N ALA A 17 -21.45 22.26 -7.41
CA ALA A 17 -20.65 22.31 -8.62
C ALA A 17 -19.33 21.52 -8.55
N LEU A 18 -18.84 21.26 -7.32
CA LEU A 18 -17.62 20.49 -7.06
C LEU A 18 -17.87 19.40 -6.01
N HIS A 19 -17.32 18.22 -6.26
CA HIS A 19 -17.23 17.12 -5.28
C HIS A 19 -15.80 16.92 -4.82
N CYS A 20 -15.60 16.78 -3.50
CA CYS A 20 -14.29 16.45 -2.92
C CYS A 20 -14.01 14.96 -3.09
N VAL A 21 -12.98 14.62 -3.83
CA VAL A 21 -12.58 13.22 -4.09
C VAL A 21 -11.53 12.74 -3.09
N SER A 22 -10.74 13.66 -2.53
CA SER A 22 -9.74 13.33 -1.52
C SER A 22 -9.51 14.53 -0.62
N ALA A 23 -9.62 14.34 0.69
CA ALA A 23 -9.34 15.34 1.71
C ALA A 23 -7.96 15.04 2.33
N GLY A 24 -7.04 15.99 2.21
CA GLY A 24 -5.69 15.90 2.77
C GLY A 24 -5.03 17.27 2.80
N ARG A 25 -3.71 17.30 2.97
CA ARG A 25 -2.93 18.55 2.96
C ARG A 25 -3.10 19.33 1.64
N LEU A 26 -3.44 18.62 0.56
CA LEU A 26 -3.92 19.14 -0.73
C LEU A 26 -5.20 18.39 -1.09
N SER A 27 -6.35 19.03 -0.93
CA SER A 27 -7.65 18.44 -1.28
C SER A 27 -7.87 18.50 -2.80
N ARG A 28 -8.34 17.39 -3.38
CA ARG A 28 -8.69 17.28 -4.81
C ARG A 28 -10.19 17.37 -4.99
N TYR A 29 -10.60 18.16 -5.98
CA TYR A 29 -12.01 18.37 -6.33
C TYR A 29 -12.25 18.03 -7.81
N VAL A 30 -13.44 17.53 -8.11
CA VAL A 30 -13.90 17.22 -9.48
C VAL A 30 -15.22 17.96 -9.74
N LEU A 31 -15.39 18.48 -10.95
CA LEU A 31 -16.64 19.13 -11.38
C LEU A 31 -17.78 18.11 -11.42
N ALA A 32 -18.94 18.48 -10.91
CA ALA A 32 -20.13 17.63 -10.87
C ALA A 32 -20.57 17.14 -12.27
N SER A 33 -20.29 17.92 -13.31
CA SER A 33 -20.57 17.56 -14.71
C SER A 33 -19.78 16.36 -15.24
N ASN A 34 -18.72 15.93 -14.54
CA ASN A 34 -17.91 14.75 -14.90
C ASN A 34 -18.34 13.49 -14.14
N LEU A 35 -19.36 13.57 -13.30
CA LEU A 35 -19.97 12.42 -12.63
C LEU A 35 -21.16 11.94 -13.47
N GLN A 36 -20.93 11.22 -14.54
CA GLN A 36 -21.97 10.45 -15.19
C GLN A 36 -22.26 9.20 -14.36
N PRO A 37 -23.52 8.95 -13.95
CA PRO A 37 -23.87 7.66 -13.35
C PRO A 37 -23.89 6.61 -14.49
N GLN A 38 -22.88 5.77 -14.55
CA GLN A 38 -22.97 4.54 -15.34
C GLN A 38 -23.75 3.51 -14.51
N ASN A 39 -25.09 3.63 -14.53
CA ASN A 39 -25.98 2.56 -14.21
C ASN A 39 -26.50 1.98 -15.52
N GLU A 40 -25.88 0.93 -15.97
CA GLU A 40 -26.53 -0.08 -16.80
C GLU A 40 -26.07 -1.45 -16.31
N CYS A 41 -26.94 -2.08 -15.50
CA CYS A 41 -26.94 -3.52 -15.33
C CYS A 41 -27.30 -4.15 -16.68
N ALA A 42 -26.31 -4.62 -17.40
CA ALA A 42 -26.52 -5.54 -18.51
C ALA A 42 -26.32 -6.97 -18.01
N GLU A 43 -27.32 -7.77 -18.31
CA GLU A 43 -27.47 -9.19 -18.00
C GLU A 43 -26.23 -10.02 -18.34
N ALA A 44 -25.97 -11.01 -17.47
CA ALA A 44 -24.90 -11.96 -17.61
C ALA A 44 -25.12 -12.90 -18.84
N PRO A 45 -24.13 -13.07 -19.71
CA PRO A 45 -24.05 -14.26 -20.54
C PRO A 45 -22.96 -15.19 -20.02
N GLN A 46 -23.42 -16.34 -19.56
CA GLN A 46 -22.87 -17.70 -19.73
C GLN A 46 -21.37 -17.93 -19.67
N ALA A 47 -20.99 -18.76 -18.69
CA ALA A 47 -19.89 -19.73 -18.74
C ALA A 47 -18.50 -19.18 -19.12
N PHE A 48 -17.81 -18.65 -18.14
CA PHE A 48 -16.37 -18.52 -18.21
C PHE A 48 -15.72 -19.90 -18.01
N GLN A 49 -15.44 -20.58 -19.11
CA GLN A 49 -14.58 -21.76 -19.10
C GLN A 49 -13.15 -21.32 -18.81
N THR A 50 -12.72 -21.56 -17.59
CA THR A 50 -11.32 -21.38 -17.15
C THR A 50 -10.45 -22.43 -17.83
N ARG A 51 -9.83 -22.09 -18.96
CA ARG A 51 -8.66 -22.82 -19.44
C ARG A 51 -7.44 -22.26 -18.72
N PRO A 52 -6.63 -23.08 -18.04
CA PRO A 52 -5.34 -22.63 -17.55
C PRO A 52 -4.42 -22.41 -18.77
N ASN A 53 -4.09 -21.17 -19.03
CA ASN A 53 -3.06 -20.84 -20.02
C ASN A 53 -1.71 -20.74 -19.32
N PRO A 54 -0.79 -21.69 -19.51
CA PRO A 54 0.55 -21.61 -18.96
C PRO A 54 1.46 -20.92 -19.98
N ALA A 55 1.31 -19.63 -20.19
CA ALA A 55 2.34 -18.90 -20.90
C ALA A 55 2.16 -17.38 -20.77
N ILE A 56 3.25 -16.76 -20.35
CA ILE A 56 3.63 -15.38 -20.61
C ILE A 56 3.04 -14.34 -19.63
N GLU A 57 3.69 -14.23 -18.48
CA GLU A 57 3.77 -12.98 -17.71
C GLU A 57 4.57 -11.93 -18.53
N THR A 58 3.99 -11.35 -19.58
CA THR A 58 4.71 -10.45 -20.48
C THR A 58 4.22 -9.01 -20.49
N GLU A 59 3.22 -8.64 -19.69
CA GLU A 59 2.82 -7.24 -19.64
C GLU A 59 2.88 -6.71 -18.19
N PRO A 60 3.62 -5.61 -17.95
CA PRO A 60 3.58 -4.96 -16.64
C PRO A 60 2.21 -4.31 -16.46
N VAL A 61 1.42 -4.82 -15.53
CA VAL A 61 0.12 -4.26 -15.09
C VAL A 61 0.28 -2.90 -14.35
N PHE A 62 1.38 -2.21 -14.57
CA PHE A 62 1.78 -1.02 -13.81
C PHE A 62 1.58 0.30 -14.56
N LYS A 63 0.81 0.31 -15.65
CA LYS A 63 0.44 1.56 -16.32
C LYS A 63 -0.59 2.31 -15.48
N GLY A 64 -0.18 3.43 -14.88
CA GLY A 64 -1.07 4.36 -14.18
C GLY A 64 -1.04 4.34 -12.65
N SER A 65 -0.33 3.43 -12.00
CA SER A 65 -0.14 3.47 -10.54
C SER A 65 0.84 4.59 -10.14
N PRO A 66 0.64 5.24 -8.99
CA PRO A 66 1.58 6.22 -8.47
C PRO A 66 2.98 5.61 -8.34
N GLU A 67 4.00 6.40 -8.59
CA GLU A 67 5.39 5.94 -8.57
C GLU A 67 5.84 5.75 -7.12
N THR A 68 5.74 4.53 -6.63
CA THR A 68 6.24 4.14 -5.31
C THR A 68 7.62 3.47 -5.43
N PRO A 69 8.43 3.43 -4.35
CA PRO A 69 9.72 2.74 -4.36
C PRO A 69 9.59 1.27 -4.78
N LEU A 70 8.50 0.63 -4.37
CA LEU A 70 8.17 -0.75 -4.73
C LEU A 70 7.92 -0.90 -6.24
N MET A 71 7.16 0.03 -6.84
CA MET A 71 6.87 0.03 -8.27
C MET A 71 8.11 0.31 -9.11
N THR A 72 8.98 1.21 -8.65
CA THR A 72 10.27 1.47 -9.30
C THR A 72 11.13 0.21 -9.34
N LEU A 73 11.16 -0.58 -8.26
CA LEU A 73 11.87 -1.87 -8.23
C LEU A 73 11.19 -2.95 -9.08
N ALA A 74 9.86 -2.98 -9.12
CA ALA A 74 9.11 -3.94 -9.91
C ALA A 74 9.36 -3.81 -11.43
N ARG A 75 9.66 -2.60 -11.89
CA ARG A 75 10.02 -2.35 -13.30
C ARG A 75 11.45 -2.76 -13.64
N ARG A 76 12.34 -2.94 -12.64
CA ARG A 76 13.73 -3.35 -12.87
C ARG A 76 13.81 -4.80 -13.30
N ARG A 77 14.73 -5.05 -14.24
CA ARG A 77 15.06 -6.41 -14.70
C ARG A 77 16.42 -6.85 -14.17
N ASN A 78 16.54 -8.13 -13.94
CA ASN A 78 17.80 -8.80 -13.65
C ASN A 78 18.64 -8.94 -14.94
N LYS A 79 19.87 -9.41 -14.83
CA LYS A 79 20.76 -9.65 -15.95
C LYS A 79 20.23 -10.73 -16.92
N ASP A 80 19.42 -11.65 -16.42
CA ASP A 80 18.74 -12.73 -17.16
C ASP A 80 17.44 -12.30 -17.83
N GLY A 81 17.08 -11.00 -17.75
CA GLY A 81 15.87 -10.44 -18.33
C GLY A 81 14.60 -10.61 -17.48
N THR A 82 14.65 -11.38 -16.38
CA THR A 82 13.53 -11.54 -15.46
C THR A 82 13.29 -10.27 -14.64
N TYR A 83 12.06 -10.08 -14.15
CA TYR A 83 11.78 -8.95 -13.24
C TYR A 83 12.46 -9.16 -11.87
N PHE A 84 12.99 -8.09 -11.31
CA PHE A 84 13.62 -8.14 -9.98
C PHE A 84 12.62 -8.49 -8.88
N LEU A 85 11.40 -7.96 -8.95
CA LEU A 85 10.27 -8.34 -8.09
C LEU A 85 9.19 -9.02 -8.92
N THR A 86 8.72 -10.16 -8.45
CA THR A 86 7.56 -10.83 -9.04
C THR A 86 6.27 -10.12 -8.66
N ARG A 87 5.20 -10.30 -9.45
CA ARG A 87 3.87 -9.75 -9.16
C ARG A 87 3.37 -10.10 -7.76
N ALA A 88 3.62 -11.33 -7.30
CA ALA A 88 3.22 -11.79 -5.98
C ALA A 88 3.94 -11.03 -4.84
N LEU A 89 5.21 -10.67 -5.02
CA LEU A 89 5.96 -9.87 -4.04
C LEU A 89 5.44 -8.43 -3.97
N VAL A 90 5.12 -7.84 -5.11
CA VAL A 90 4.51 -6.51 -5.18
C VAL A 90 3.13 -6.51 -4.52
N ALA A 91 2.32 -7.54 -4.80
CA ALA A 91 1.00 -7.68 -4.17
C ALA A 91 1.09 -7.80 -2.64
N ALA A 92 2.07 -8.54 -2.11
CA ALA A 92 2.29 -8.63 -0.67
C ALA A 92 2.69 -7.29 -0.04
N GLY A 93 3.55 -6.51 -0.70
CA GLY A 93 3.93 -5.17 -0.24
C GLY A 93 2.76 -4.18 -0.28
N ASN A 94 1.95 -4.21 -1.33
CA ASN A 94 0.75 -3.37 -1.43
C ASN A 94 -0.28 -3.74 -0.35
N ARG A 95 -0.49 -5.03 -0.10
CA ARG A 95 -1.39 -5.46 0.97
C ARG A 95 -0.93 -4.99 2.34
N PHE A 96 0.37 -5.04 2.60
CA PHE A 96 0.91 -4.50 3.85
C PHE A 96 0.69 -2.99 3.97
N HIS A 97 0.82 -2.26 2.87
CA HIS A 97 0.48 -0.84 2.79
C HIS A 97 -1.00 -0.59 3.11
N ASP A 98 -1.90 -1.36 2.50
CA ASP A 98 -3.35 -1.22 2.72
C ASP A 98 -3.73 -1.48 4.19
N ASP A 99 -3.20 -2.55 4.79
CA ASP A 99 -3.41 -2.87 6.20
C ASP A 99 -2.90 -1.75 7.12
N PHE A 100 -1.74 -1.17 6.79
CA PHE A 100 -1.15 -0.02 7.49
C PHE A 100 -2.01 1.24 7.37
N GLU A 101 -2.44 1.60 6.17
CA GLU A 101 -3.30 2.78 5.94
C GLU A 101 -4.61 2.67 6.73
N ILE A 102 -5.25 1.50 6.72
CA ILE A 102 -6.46 1.24 7.51
C ILE A 102 -6.18 1.41 9.01
N ALA A 103 -5.06 0.87 9.51
CA ALA A 103 -4.70 0.99 10.91
C ALA A 103 -4.34 2.44 11.32
N GLN A 104 -3.73 3.22 10.42
CA GLN A 104 -3.46 4.65 10.66
C GLN A 104 -4.74 5.49 10.77
N THR A 105 -5.79 5.17 9.99
CA THR A 105 -7.05 5.93 10.01
C THR A 105 -7.83 5.82 11.32
N VAL A 106 -7.59 4.76 12.10
CA VAL A 106 -8.34 4.52 13.35
C VAL A 106 -7.76 5.26 14.57
N ARG A 107 -6.63 5.93 14.43
CA ARG A 107 -6.04 6.77 15.50
C ARG A 107 -5.95 8.23 15.05
N PRO A 108 -6.56 9.17 15.82
CA PRO A 108 -6.54 10.59 15.48
C PRO A 108 -5.14 11.20 15.41
N ASP A 109 -4.24 10.73 16.28
CA ASP A 109 -2.87 11.26 16.39
C ASP A 109 -1.86 10.49 15.52
N GLY A 110 -2.30 9.39 14.88
CA GLY A 110 -1.44 8.49 14.12
C GLY A 110 -0.43 7.73 14.98
N PHE A 111 0.33 6.84 14.35
CA PHE A 111 1.51 6.21 14.94
C PHE A 111 2.76 6.73 14.26
N SER A 112 3.78 7.05 15.05
CA SER A 112 5.13 7.26 14.51
C SER A 112 5.74 5.93 14.05
N HIS A 113 6.82 6.03 13.29
CA HIS A 113 7.59 4.85 12.88
C HIS A 113 8.06 4.02 14.10
N GLU A 114 8.54 4.69 15.13
CA GLU A 114 8.99 4.05 16.38
C GLU A 114 7.85 3.39 17.14
N ASP A 115 6.65 3.97 17.12
CA ASP A 115 5.48 3.36 17.75
C ASP A 115 5.12 2.02 17.11
N TRP A 116 5.19 1.93 15.79
CA TRP A 116 4.97 0.67 15.08
C TRP A 116 6.01 -0.39 15.43
N LEU A 117 7.29 -0.02 15.51
CA LEU A 117 8.35 -0.95 15.92
C LEU A 117 8.19 -1.39 17.38
N ARG A 118 7.74 -0.52 18.27
CA ARG A 118 7.40 -0.88 19.65
C ARG A 118 6.20 -1.84 19.74
N CYS A 119 5.17 -1.62 18.94
CA CYS A 119 4.03 -2.55 18.85
C CYS A 119 4.48 -3.92 18.36
N ALA A 120 5.36 -3.97 17.37
CA ALA A 120 5.96 -5.22 16.90
C ALA A 120 6.75 -5.95 17.99
N SER A 121 7.39 -5.23 18.91
CA SER A 121 8.11 -5.81 20.06
C SER A 121 7.19 -6.32 21.18
N GLY A 122 5.86 -6.21 21.02
CA GLY A 122 4.89 -6.69 21.99
C GLY A 122 4.52 -5.64 23.08
N ALA A 123 4.87 -4.37 22.88
CA ALA A 123 4.43 -3.32 23.78
C ALA A 123 2.90 -3.19 23.73
N ALA A 124 2.26 -3.22 24.89
CA ALA A 124 0.82 -3.10 24.99
C ALA A 124 0.36 -1.73 24.49
N LEU A 125 -0.64 -1.73 23.63
CA LEU A 125 -1.32 -0.53 23.18
C LEU A 125 -2.35 -0.12 24.21
N SER A 126 -2.15 1.00 24.86
CA SER A 126 -3.10 1.56 25.80
C SER A 126 -4.11 2.44 25.07
N GLY A 127 -5.40 2.11 25.19
CA GLY A 127 -6.51 2.92 24.68
C GLY A 127 -7.00 2.51 23.28
N GLY A 128 -8.20 2.96 22.96
CA GLY A 128 -8.90 2.65 21.72
C GLY A 128 -9.96 1.57 21.88
N SER A 129 -10.87 1.49 20.90
CA SER A 129 -11.89 0.44 20.84
C SER A 129 -11.27 -0.90 20.47
N GLU A 130 -11.96 -2.00 20.78
CA GLU A 130 -11.54 -3.35 20.41
C GLU A 130 -11.25 -3.48 18.90
N LYS A 131 -12.09 -2.87 18.05
CA LYS A 131 -11.88 -2.84 16.59
C LYS A 131 -10.58 -2.12 16.20
N GLN A 132 -10.26 -1.00 16.87
CA GLN A 132 -9.01 -0.27 16.63
C GLN A 132 -7.80 -1.12 17.02
N GLN A 133 -7.86 -1.76 18.19
CA GLN A 133 -6.80 -2.64 18.66
C GLN A 133 -6.56 -3.82 17.72
N LEU A 134 -7.64 -4.41 17.17
CA LEU A 134 -7.53 -5.51 16.19
C LEU A 134 -6.80 -5.09 14.92
N LEU A 135 -7.12 -3.91 14.37
CA LEU A 135 -6.47 -3.41 13.15
C LEU A 135 -4.98 -3.11 13.38
N ILE A 136 -4.65 -2.51 14.52
CA ILE A 136 -3.27 -2.22 14.88
C ILE A 136 -2.50 -3.52 15.13
N GLU A 137 -3.09 -4.48 15.85
CA GLU A 137 -2.47 -5.77 16.13
C GLU A 137 -2.18 -6.55 14.83
N ARG A 138 -3.02 -6.44 13.82
CA ARG A 138 -2.79 -7.07 12.51
C ARG A 138 -1.50 -6.58 11.86
N VAL A 139 -1.25 -5.26 11.87
CA VAL A 139 0.01 -4.69 11.37
C VAL A 139 1.17 -5.07 12.28
N ALA A 140 0.99 -4.97 13.60
CA ALA A 140 2.02 -5.33 14.59
C ALA A 140 2.43 -6.80 14.49
N ALA A 141 1.47 -7.73 14.28
CA ALA A 141 1.75 -9.14 14.09
C ALA A 141 2.55 -9.40 12.81
N THR A 142 2.22 -8.71 11.72
CA THR A 142 2.98 -8.76 10.46
C THR A 142 4.43 -8.28 10.66
N LEU A 143 4.62 -7.17 11.37
CA LEU A 143 5.95 -6.64 11.67
C LEU A 143 6.74 -7.57 12.61
N ARG A 144 6.07 -8.18 13.59
CA ARG A 144 6.67 -9.17 14.50
C ARG A 144 7.18 -10.40 13.75
N ASP A 145 6.42 -10.89 12.77
CA ASP A 145 6.87 -11.98 11.91
C ASP A 145 8.09 -11.59 11.08
N LEU A 146 8.14 -10.38 10.56
CA LEU A 146 9.31 -9.89 9.81
C LEU A 146 10.58 -9.83 10.65
N GLY A 147 10.48 -9.45 11.92
CA GLY A 147 11.62 -9.14 12.77
C GLY A 147 12.14 -7.71 12.56
N PRO A 148 13.02 -7.20 13.45
CA PRO A 148 13.30 -5.77 13.55
C PRO A 148 13.85 -5.13 12.27
N GLU A 149 14.87 -5.73 11.63
CA GLU A 149 15.52 -5.14 10.46
C GLU A 149 14.61 -5.14 9.22
N LEU A 150 13.86 -6.25 9.01
CA LEU A 150 12.94 -6.36 7.88
C LEU A 150 11.68 -5.53 8.10
N SER A 151 11.25 -5.34 9.35
CA SER A 151 10.13 -4.45 9.70
C SER A 151 10.43 -3.02 9.33
N ASP A 152 11.62 -2.52 9.69
CA ASP A 152 12.01 -1.14 9.46
C ASP A 152 12.02 -0.81 7.96
N ILE A 153 12.72 -1.60 7.15
CA ILE A 153 12.77 -1.37 5.69
C ILE A 153 11.39 -1.52 5.03
N SER A 154 10.53 -2.44 5.53
CA SER A 154 9.19 -2.63 5.00
C SER A 154 8.29 -1.44 5.30
N LEU A 155 8.31 -0.92 6.55
CA LEU A 155 7.59 0.30 6.91
C LEU A 155 8.03 1.48 6.05
N ARG A 156 9.34 1.72 5.91
CA ARG A 156 9.87 2.83 5.11
C ARG A 156 9.45 2.74 3.65
N CYS A 157 9.72 1.63 3.00
CA CYS A 157 9.53 1.51 1.55
C CYS A 157 8.08 1.21 1.14
N CYS A 158 7.32 0.45 1.94
CA CYS A 158 5.95 0.08 1.59
C CYS A 158 4.91 1.03 2.18
N CYS A 159 5.11 1.53 3.42
CA CYS A 159 4.10 2.30 4.14
C CYS A 159 4.37 3.81 4.06
N TYR A 160 5.56 4.25 4.43
CA TYR A 160 5.94 5.67 4.36
C TYR A 160 6.38 6.10 2.96
N LEU A 161 6.60 5.14 2.06
CA LEU A 161 7.01 5.36 0.67
C LEU A 161 8.37 6.07 0.54
N ASP A 162 9.23 5.87 1.51
CA ASP A 162 10.59 6.37 1.48
C ASP A 162 11.39 5.73 0.35
N GLY A 163 12.21 6.52 -0.33
CA GLY A 163 13.14 6.01 -1.34
C GLY A 163 14.17 5.06 -0.73
N LEU A 164 14.60 4.05 -1.50
CA LEU A 164 15.60 3.07 -1.02
C LEU A 164 16.89 3.69 -0.53
N GLU A 165 17.40 4.73 -1.21
CA GLU A 165 18.63 5.41 -0.83
C GLU A 165 18.50 6.10 0.52
N LEU A 166 17.34 6.73 0.77
CA LEU A 166 17.03 7.35 2.06
C LEU A 166 16.92 6.29 3.16
N SER A 167 16.27 5.17 2.87
CA SER A 167 16.14 4.05 3.81
C SER A 167 17.51 3.43 4.13
N GLU A 168 18.37 3.22 3.14
CA GLU A 168 19.73 2.72 3.32
C GLU A 168 20.56 3.64 4.24
N GLN A 169 20.48 4.96 4.01
CA GLN A 169 21.16 5.95 4.84
C GLN A 169 20.65 5.95 6.28
N SER A 170 19.34 5.92 6.47
CA SER A 170 18.70 5.91 7.79
C SER A 170 19.04 4.66 8.60
N LEU A 171 19.22 3.52 7.92
CA LEU A 171 19.57 2.24 8.54
C LEU A 171 21.09 2.00 8.66
N GLY A 172 21.91 2.94 8.18
CA GLY A 172 23.36 2.81 8.19
C GLY A 172 23.89 1.69 7.29
N TRP A 173 23.14 1.34 6.23
CA TRP A 173 23.52 0.26 5.33
C TRP A 173 24.39 0.74 4.19
N SER A 174 25.14 -0.20 3.60
CA SER A 174 25.90 0.08 2.39
C SER A 174 24.97 0.36 1.20
N ALA A 175 25.40 1.27 0.33
CA ALA A 175 24.66 1.62 -0.88
C ALA A 175 24.30 0.37 -1.71
N ARG A 176 23.08 0.31 -2.20
CA ARG A 176 22.48 -0.77 -3.02
C ARG A 176 22.15 -2.07 -2.29
N SER A 177 22.33 -2.17 -0.96
CA SER A 177 21.93 -3.34 -0.18
C SER A 177 20.42 -3.37 0.07
N GLY A 178 19.78 -2.22 0.22
CA GLY A 178 18.36 -2.07 0.56
C GLY A 178 17.42 -2.81 -0.38
N LYS A 179 17.70 -2.81 -1.69
CA LYS A 179 16.87 -3.56 -2.65
C LYS A 179 16.86 -5.08 -2.40
N VAL A 180 17.99 -5.66 -1.94
CA VAL A 180 18.09 -7.09 -1.66
C VAL A 180 17.35 -7.39 -0.37
N VAL A 181 17.57 -6.58 0.66
CA VAL A 181 16.90 -6.73 1.97
C VAL A 181 15.39 -6.53 1.83
N LEU A 182 14.94 -5.51 1.08
CA LEU A 182 13.52 -5.32 0.80
C LEU A 182 12.92 -6.52 0.06
N ARG A 183 13.62 -7.10 -0.92
CA ARG A 183 13.15 -8.31 -1.60
C ARG A 183 12.97 -9.49 -0.61
N ILE A 184 13.88 -9.66 0.33
CA ILE A 184 13.79 -10.69 1.39
C ILE A 184 12.57 -10.41 2.28
N ALA A 185 12.37 -9.15 2.69
CA ALA A 185 11.20 -8.73 3.47
C ALA A 185 9.89 -9.04 2.74
N LEU A 186 9.79 -8.70 1.45
CA LEU A 186 8.62 -9.00 0.62
C LEU A 186 8.36 -10.50 0.45
N GLN A 187 9.42 -11.33 0.37
CA GLN A 187 9.27 -12.79 0.35
C GLN A 187 8.70 -13.31 1.67
N ARG A 188 9.08 -12.70 2.80
CA ARG A 188 8.54 -13.06 4.11
C ARG A 188 7.11 -12.59 4.28
N LEU A 189 6.79 -11.35 3.88
CA LEU A 189 5.42 -10.83 3.81
C LEU A 189 4.49 -11.73 2.98
N LYS A 190 4.95 -12.14 1.79
CA LYS A 190 4.17 -13.05 0.95
C LYS A 190 3.84 -14.35 1.70
N ARG A 191 4.84 -15.00 2.32
CA ARG A 191 4.63 -16.24 3.09
C ARG A 191 3.69 -16.02 4.28
N TYR A 192 3.86 -14.92 4.99
CA TYR A 192 3.00 -14.55 6.11
C TYR A 192 1.54 -14.45 5.67
N TYR A 193 1.25 -13.72 4.61
CA TYR A 193 -0.11 -13.56 4.10
C TYR A 193 -0.69 -14.86 3.54
N GLU A 194 0.10 -15.67 2.87
CA GLU A 194 -0.34 -16.99 2.37
C GLU A 194 -0.71 -17.94 3.52
N SER A 195 0.03 -17.91 4.64
CA SER A 195 -0.23 -18.80 5.79
C SER A 195 -1.39 -18.33 6.67
N HIS A 196 -1.65 -17.02 6.77
CA HIS A 196 -2.65 -16.46 7.69
C HIS A 196 -3.98 -16.12 7.02
N ILE A 197 -4.03 -16.01 5.69
CA ILE A 197 -5.24 -15.63 4.93
C ILE A 197 -5.78 -16.79 4.09
N GLY A 198 -4.98 -17.83 3.87
CA GLY A 198 -5.44 -19.08 3.21
C GLY A 198 -6.45 -19.88 4.02
N VAL A 199 -6.85 -19.44 5.21
CA VAL A 199 -7.78 -20.13 6.12
C VAL A 199 -9.18 -19.51 6.09
N GLU A 200 -9.37 -18.35 5.43
CA GLU A 200 -10.68 -17.74 5.27
C GLU A 200 -11.24 -18.00 3.85
N ASN A 201 -11.50 -19.27 3.56
CA ASN A 201 -12.33 -19.68 2.41
C ASN A 201 -13.39 -20.67 2.88
#